data_9e6c7374024b18ddd02178f73f0a8ae2
#
_entry.id   9e6c7374024b18ddd02178f73f0a8ae2
#
_cell.length_a   1.000
_cell.length_b   1.000
_cell.length_c   1.000
_cell.angle_alpha   90.00
_cell.angle_beta   90.00
_cell.angle_gamma   90.00
#
_symmetry.space_group_name_H-M   'P 1'
#
loop_
_entity.id
_entity.type
_entity.pdbx_description
1 polymer ?
#
loop_
_entity_poly.entity_id
_entity_poly.type
_entity_poly.pdbx_seq_one_letter_code
_entity_poly.pdbx_strand_id
1 'polypeptide(L)'
;MAFTKGHEIPTIDVSLVTAQVGNGDELAFDTASQIAVEPQINEEDPVQLVVKGILRAQKPSVSTLTGNQITLTDNVFNPELVKILQGGIIKYWMDENHNSTSDQDMGQGVASYTPPVAGSGEKGTPFTLNAYTAIYDAAGLITGYEKISYPNCQGTPVALSSEDGAFRAPEYTINSSPKTGEAPYVISYVDELPTGTLGTLTVQSVTGTSSGDTKITVTPAKGGDNSYVYKTGASVNLPAYQEVCNTGSGYTEWNGTSDITATTGQKIVVVEVDSADRAVKAGQTTVTSKT
;
A
#
# COMPACT_ATOMS: atom_id res chain seq x y z
N MET A 1 47.20 -6.11 17.24
CA MET A 1 45.83 -5.83 17.68
C MET A 1 44.90 -6.57 16.76
N ALA A 2 44.07 -7.48 17.24
CA ALA A 2 43.10 -8.20 16.43
C ALA A 2 41.80 -7.36 16.39
N PHE A 3 41.18 -7.24 15.23
CA PHE A 3 39.87 -6.60 15.07
C PHE A 3 38.88 -7.63 14.51
N THR A 4 37.65 -7.49 14.91
CA THR A 4 36.56 -8.32 14.39
C THR A 4 35.93 -7.59 13.21
N LYS A 5 35.77 -8.27 12.07
CA LYS A 5 35.08 -7.73 10.91
C LYS A 5 33.57 -7.62 11.22
N GLY A 6 32.98 -6.44 10.99
CA GLY A 6 31.54 -6.26 11.10
C GLY A 6 30.79 -6.94 9.94
N HIS A 7 29.49 -7.11 10.11
CA HIS A 7 28.59 -7.56 9.03
C HIS A 7 28.22 -6.34 8.18
N GLU A 8 28.78 -6.27 6.97
CA GLU A 8 28.51 -5.21 6.00
C GLU A 8 27.41 -5.70 5.05
N ILE A 9 26.37 -4.89 4.85
CA ILE A 9 25.23 -5.22 3.99
C ILE A 9 25.18 -4.19 2.87
N PRO A 10 25.59 -4.56 1.64
CA PRO A 10 25.51 -3.66 0.49
C PRO A 10 24.06 -3.56 0.00
N THR A 11 23.50 -2.37 0.07
CA THR A 11 22.16 -2.05 -0.44
C THR A 11 22.26 -1.06 -1.59
N ILE A 12 21.41 -1.22 -2.59
CA ILE A 12 21.34 -0.32 -3.75
C ILE A 12 19.91 -0.29 -4.29
N ASP A 13 19.57 0.82 -4.91
CA ASP A 13 18.28 1.12 -5.57
C ASP A 13 17.07 1.15 -4.62
N VAL A 14 16.08 1.97 -4.96
CA VAL A 14 14.76 1.93 -4.34
C VAL A 14 13.93 0.91 -5.09
N SER A 15 13.72 -0.28 -4.51
CA SER A 15 13.00 -1.37 -5.17
C SER A 15 11.50 -1.21 -5.06
N LEU A 16 11.02 -0.68 -3.92
CA LEU A 16 9.61 -0.45 -3.65
C LEU A 16 9.46 0.52 -2.49
N VAL A 17 8.45 1.38 -2.56
CA VAL A 17 7.98 2.16 -1.40
C VAL A 17 6.51 1.85 -1.19
N THR A 18 6.10 1.68 0.07
CA THR A 18 4.68 1.44 0.41
C THR A 18 4.20 2.39 1.50
N ALA A 19 2.93 2.77 1.44
CA ALA A 19 2.24 3.48 2.51
C ALA A 19 1.13 2.60 3.08
N GLN A 20 1.13 2.41 4.40
CA GLN A 20 0.14 1.60 5.11
C GLN A 20 -0.65 2.45 6.09
N VAL A 21 -1.95 2.56 5.89
CA VAL A 21 -2.87 3.28 6.78
C VAL A 21 -3.41 2.33 7.85
N GLY A 22 -3.05 2.57 9.10
CA GLY A 22 -3.45 1.70 10.21
C GLY A 22 -2.96 0.26 10.05
N ASN A 23 -3.88 -0.70 10.09
CA ASN A 23 -3.62 -2.13 9.84
C ASN A 23 -4.17 -2.57 8.48
N GLY A 24 -4.47 -1.63 7.59
CA GLY A 24 -4.94 -1.92 6.23
C GLY A 24 -3.81 -2.42 5.31
N ASP A 25 -4.18 -2.65 4.06
CA ASP A 25 -3.22 -3.07 3.05
C ASP A 25 -2.20 -1.97 2.73
N GLU A 26 -1.03 -2.40 2.27
CA GLU A 26 0.03 -1.50 1.84
C GLU A 26 -0.27 -0.99 0.42
N LEU A 27 -0.40 0.33 0.25
CA LEU A 27 -0.44 0.97 -1.07
C LEU A 27 0.98 1.06 -1.61
N ALA A 28 1.25 0.38 -2.72
CA ALA A 28 2.58 0.27 -3.31
C ALA A 28 2.86 1.38 -4.33
N PHE A 29 4.10 1.88 -4.34
CA PHE A 29 4.67 2.85 -5.28
C PHE A 29 5.92 2.24 -5.90
N ASP A 30 5.73 1.51 -6.97
CA ASP A 30 6.80 0.83 -7.72
C ASP A 30 7.54 1.75 -8.68
N THR A 31 7.05 2.97 -8.86
CA THR A 31 7.66 4.01 -9.69
C THR A 31 8.50 5.01 -8.90
N ALA A 32 8.61 4.85 -7.58
CA ALA A 32 9.46 5.66 -6.72
C ALA A 32 10.93 5.55 -7.14
N SER A 33 11.59 6.68 -7.35
CA SER A 33 12.97 6.72 -7.86
C SER A 33 13.99 7.16 -6.82
N GLN A 34 13.55 7.89 -5.80
CA GLN A 34 14.44 8.37 -4.75
C GLN A 34 13.70 8.51 -3.43
N ILE A 35 14.37 8.12 -2.36
CA ILE A 35 13.98 8.46 -0.99
C ILE A 35 15.18 9.09 -0.28
N ALA A 36 14.99 10.27 0.27
CA ALA A 36 15.97 10.96 1.09
C ALA A 36 15.40 11.19 2.48
N VAL A 37 16.18 10.95 3.51
CA VAL A 37 15.73 11.05 4.90
C VAL A 37 16.65 11.94 5.69
N GLU A 38 16.09 12.98 6.30
CA GLU A 38 16.77 13.89 7.20
C GLU A 38 16.27 13.66 8.63
N PRO A 39 17.15 13.23 9.57
CA PRO A 39 16.76 13.05 10.96
C PRO A 39 16.46 14.40 11.62
N GLN A 40 15.34 14.47 12.33
CA GLN A 40 15.00 15.64 13.14
C GLN A 40 15.50 15.44 14.57
N ILE A 41 16.39 16.32 14.99
CA ILE A 41 17.09 16.24 16.27
C ILE A 41 16.67 17.41 17.13
N ASN A 42 16.33 17.12 18.39
CA ASN A 42 16.23 18.13 19.43
C ASN A 42 17.55 18.17 20.20
N GLU A 43 18.23 19.30 20.18
CA GLU A 43 19.48 19.51 20.91
C GLU A 43 19.23 20.36 22.15
N GLU A 44 19.61 19.84 23.32
CA GLU A 44 19.67 20.63 24.54
C GLU A 44 21.02 21.34 24.64
N ASP A 45 21.01 22.64 24.93
CA ASP A 45 22.22 23.39 25.16
C ASP A 45 23.01 22.86 26.37
N PRO A 46 24.34 22.84 26.30
CA PRO A 46 25.15 22.47 27.45
C PRO A 46 25.02 23.49 28.57
N VAL A 47 24.77 23.02 29.78
CA VAL A 47 24.73 23.88 30.96
C VAL A 47 26.11 23.90 31.62
N GLN A 48 26.72 25.09 31.73
CA GLN A 48 28.04 25.26 32.33
C GLN A 48 27.99 26.11 33.58
N LEU A 49 28.63 25.64 34.64
CA LEU A 49 28.90 26.44 35.84
C LEU A 49 30.33 27.00 35.77
N VAL A 50 30.44 28.30 35.46
CA VAL A 50 31.72 29.03 35.50
C VAL A 50 31.76 29.96 36.68
N VAL A 51 32.76 29.79 37.56
CA VAL A 51 32.99 30.66 38.74
C VAL A 51 34.36 31.29 38.66
N LYS A 52 34.39 32.62 38.65
CA LYS A 52 35.63 33.41 38.54
C LYS A 52 36.50 33.02 37.33
N GLY A 53 35.83 32.75 36.18
CA GLY A 53 36.50 32.40 34.91
C GLY A 53 36.95 30.90 34.87
N ILE A 54 36.66 30.09 35.87
CA ILE A 54 37.04 28.69 35.90
C ILE A 54 35.77 27.83 35.75
N LEU A 55 35.78 26.91 34.76
CA LEU A 55 34.71 25.92 34.57
C LEU A 55 34.72 24.94 35.76
N ARG A 56 33.66 24.94 36.54
CA ARG A 56 33.51 24.10 37.75
C ARG A 56 32.70 22.83 37.49
N ALA A 57 31.68 22.92 36.63
CA ALA A 57 30.83 21.79 36.24
C ALA A 57 30.24 22.06 34.87
N GLN A 58 29.97 20.97 34.14
CA GLN A 58 29.30 21.02 32.86
C GLN A 58 28.33 19.84 32.71
N LYS A 59 27.05 20.12 32.36
CA LYS A 59 26.15 19.13 31.81
C LYS A 59 26.37 19.17 30.27
N PRO A 60 26.81 18.06 29.64
CA PRO A 60 26.97 18.05 28.18
C PRO A 60 25.62 18.25 27.49
N SER A 61 25.65 18.72 26.26
CA SER A 61 24.47 18.71 25.38
C SER A 61 24.01 17.28 25.14
N VAL A 62 22.71 17.11 25.02
CA VAL A 62 22.10 15.81 24.67
C VAL A 62 21.30 16.02 23.40
N SER A 63 21.64 15.26 22.37
CA SER A 63 20.88 15.24 21.10
C SER A 63 19.90 14.10 21.13
N THR A 64 18.63 14.37 20.95
CA THR A 64 17.57 13.37 20.92
C THR A 64 16.92 13.35 19.56
N LEU A 65 16.88 12.19 18.91
CA LEU A 65 16.17 11.99 17.65
C LEU A 65 14.65 12.01 17.91
N THR A 66 13.94 12.95 17.30
CA THR A 66 12.51 13.19 17.53
C THR A 66 11.63 12.73 16.37
N GLY A 67 12.21 12.53 15.20
CA GLY A 67 11.48 12.13 14.00
C GLY A 67 12.37 12.15 12.76
N ASN A 68 11.75 12.06 11.61
CA ASN A 68 12.43 12.13 10.32
C ASN A 68 11.62 12.98 9.35
N GLN A 69 12.30 13.79 8.55
CA GLN A 69 11.75 14.38 7.34
C GLN A 69 12.17 13.52 6.16
N ILE A 70 11.21 13.07 5.39
CA ILE A 70 11.40 12.16 4.26
C ILE A 70 10.98 12.87 3.00
N THR A 71 11.85 12.90 2.01
CA THR A 71 11.57 13.38 0.66
C THR A 71 11.50 12.15 -0.26
N LEU A 72 10.32 11.92 -0.84
CA LEU A 72 10.07 10.84 -1.78
C LEU A 72 9.86 11.43 -3.17
N THR A 73 10.68 11.04 -4.13
CA THR A 73 10.49 11.39 -5.55
C THR A 73 9.90 10.19 -6.28
N ASP A 74 8.79 10.41 -6.95
CA ASP A 74 8.11 9.42 -7.77
C ASP A 74 8.15 9.85 -9.25
N ASN A 75 8.23 8.90 -10.17
CA ASN A 75 8.22 9.18 -11.61
C ASN A 75 6.79 9.29 -12.18
N VAL A 76 5.78 8.96 -11.38
CA VAL A 76 4.37 9.01 -11.75
C VAL A 76 3.55 9.69 -10.66
N PHE A 77 2.63 10.56 -11.06
CA PHE A 77 1.71 11.20 -10.12
C PHE A 77 0.63 10.23 -9.67
N ASN A 78 0.53 9.98 -8.37
CA ASN A 78 -0.47 9.09 -7.77
C ASN A 78 -1.47 9.89 -6.91
N PRO A 79 -2.73 10.08 -7.37
CA PRO A 79 -3.74 10.82 -6.60
C PRO A 79 -4.12 10.16 -5.26
N GLU A 80 -4.02 8.84 -5.15
CA GLU A 80 -4.33 8.09 -3.92
C GLU A 80 -3.29 8.39 -2.83
N LEU A 81 -2.00 8.42 -3.21
CA LEU A 81 -0.94 8.89 -2.31
C LEU A 81 -1.18 10.32 -1.87
N VAL A 82 -1.49 11.21 -2.80
CA VAL A 82 -1.76 12.62 -2.50
C VAL A 82 -2.92 12.76 -1.49
N LYS A 83 -3.98 11.95 -1.62
CA LYS A 83 -5.07 11.91 -0.64
C LYS A 83 -4.59 11.46 0.74
N ILE A 84 -3.73 10.45 0.83
CA ILE A 84 -3.14 10.01 2.10
C ILE A 84 -2.30 11.13 2.71
N LEU A 85 -1.48 11.83 1.91
CA LEU A 85 -0.54 12.84 2.36
C LEU A 85 -1.21 14.13 2.86
N GLN A 86 -2.21 14.63 2.13
CA GLN A 86 -2.79 15.95 2.41
C GLN A 86 -4.30 15.96 2.63
N GLY A 87 -4.98 14.81 2.52
CA GLY A 87 -6.45 14.73 2.61
C GLY A 87 -7.16 15.03 1.29
N GLY A 88 -8.45 15.38 1.37
CA GLY A 88 -9.26 15.68 0.20
C GLY A 88 -10.06 14.49 -0.32
N ILE A 89 -10.69 14.66 -1.47
CA ILE A 89 -11.64 13.72 -2.05
C ILE A 89 -11.17 13.28 -3.43
N ILE A 90 -11.18 11.96 -3.66
CA ILE A 90 -11.03 11.37 -5.01
C ILE A 90 -12.40 10.94 -5.50
N LYS A 91 -12.69 11.20 -6.76
CA LYS A 91 -13.80 10.63 -7.51
C LYS A 91 -13.25 9.69 -8.57
N TYR A 92 -13.91 8.56 -8.74
CA TYR A 92 -13.56 7.54 -9.73
C TYR A 92 -14.63 7.47 -10.80
N TRP A 93 -14.26 7.09 -12.01
CA TRP A 93 -15.22 6.84 -13.07
C TRP A 93 -16.06 5.60 -12.76
N MET A 94 -17.37 5.67 -13.02
CA MET A 94 -18.30 4.55 -12.79
C MET A 94 -18.38 3.59 -13.97
N ASP A 95 -18.10 4.08 -15.18
CA ASP A 95 -18.19 3.31 -16.41
C ASP A 95 -17.05 3.66 -17.37
N GLU A 96 -16.81 2.79 -18.35
CA GLU A 96 -15.78 2.98 -19.40
C GLU A 96 -16.03 4.18 -20.33
N ASN A 97 -17.25 4.72 -20.36
CA ASN A 97 -17.61 5.90 -21.15
C ASN A 97 -17.40 7.22 -20.38
N HIS A 98 -16.99 7.16 -19.12
CA HIS A 98 -16.72 8.32 -18.26
C HIS A 98 -17.92 9.28 -18.09
N ASN A 99 -19.16 8.74 -18.03
CA ASN A 99 -20.38 9.55 -17.96
C ASN A 99 -20.74 9.98 -16.53
N SER A 100 -20.31 9.23 -15.53
CA SER A 100 -20.65 9.48 -14.13
C SER A 100 -19.49 9.14 -13.19
N THR A 101 -19.51 9.66 -11.97
CA THR A 101 -18.44 9.48 -10.99
C THR A 101 -18.97 8.96 -9.65
N SER A 102 -18.11 8.23 -8.93
CA SER A 102 -18.35 7.67 -7.58
C SER A 102 -17.24 8.04 -6.64
N ASP A 103 -17.50 7.97 -5.33
CA ASP A 103 -16.47 8.03 -4.28
C ASP A 103 -15.76 6.69 -4.09
N GLN A 104 -16.38 5.62 -4.60
CA GLN A 104 -15.82 4.27 -4.58
C GLN A 104 -15.09 3.99 -5.91
N ASP A 105 -13.93 3.37 -5.81
CA ASP A 105 -13.19 2.91 -7.00
C ASP A 105 -13.96 1.77 -7.68
N MET A 106 -14.33 2.00 -8.94
CA MET A 106 -15.05 1.05 -9.77
C MET A 106 -14.15 0.36 -10.81
N GLY A 107 -12.82 0.48 -10.65
CA GLY A 107 -11.85 -0.09 -11.59
C GLY A 107 -11.74 0.65 -12.93
N GLN A 108 -12.37 1.82 -13.04
CA GLN A 108 -12.41 2.63 -14.27
C GLN A 108 -11.45 3.83 -14.24
N GLY A 109 -10.65 3.92 -13.19
CA GLY A 109 -9.65 4.96 -12.98
C GLY A 109 -10.17 6.23 -12.31
N VAL A 110 -9.25 7.11 -11.96
CA VAL A 110 -9.52 8.35 -11.25
C VAL A 110 -10.13 9.40 -12.18
N ALA A 111 -11.28 9.92 -11.79
CA ALA A 111 -11.97 11.01 -12.51
C ALA A 111 -11.48 12.38 -12.05
N SER A 112 -11.30 12.59 -10.75
CA SER A 112 -10.81 13.85 -10.19
C SER A 112 -10.26 13.67 -8.78
N TYR A 113 -9.36 14.58 -8.40
CA TYR A 113 -8.92 14.79 -7.04
C TYR A 113 -9.19 16.25 -6.65
N THR A 114 -9.80 16.45 -5.50
CA THR A 114 -10.07 17.77 -4.94
C THR A 114 -9.37 17.86 -3.58
N PRO A 115 -8.40 18.77 -3.41
CA PRO A 115 -7.72 18.97 -2.12
C PRO A 115 -8.69 19.51 -1.05
N PRO A 116 -8.31 19.46 0.22
CA PRO A 116 -9.08 20.06 1.31
C PRO A 116 -9.41 21.54 1.05
N VAL A 117 -10.58 21.96 1.51
CA VAL A 117 -11.00 23.36 1.40
C VAL A 117 -10.04 24.25 2.19
N ALA A 118 -9.62 25.37 1.60
CA ALA A 118 -8.74 26.31 2.26
C ALA A 118 -9.33 26.77 3.61
N GLY A 119 -8.52 26.64 4.67
CA GLY A 119 -8.94 26.98 6.05
C GLY A 119 -9.76 25.91 6.77
N SER A 120 -10.05 24.75 6.16
CA SER A 120 -10.81 23.67 6.83
C SER A 120 -10.05 23.00 7.98
N GLY A 121 -8.72 23.08 7.98
CA GLY A 121 -7.88 22.36 8.95
C GLY A 121 -7.84 20.84 8.70
N GLU A 122 -8.44 20.35 7.62
CA GLU A 122 -8.34 18.96 7.20
C GLU A 122 -6.88 18.61 6.88
N LYS A 123 -6.47 17.41 7.27
CA LYS A 123 -5.10 16.89 7.10
C LYS A 123 -5.17 15.53 6.46
N GLY A 124 -4.03 15.09 5.92
CA GLY A 124 -3.83 13.71 5.48
C GLY A 124 -4.01 12.70 6.61
N THR A 125 -4.16 11.46 6.22
CA THR A 125 -4.30 10.34 7.16
C THR A 125 -2.92 9.89 7.63
N PRO A 126 -2.69 9.71 8.94
CA PRO A 126 -1.42 9.14 9.43
C PRO A 126 -1.22 7.72 8.89
N PHE A 127 0.01 7.40 8.48
CA PHE A 127 0.37 6.13 7.89
C PHE A 127 1.79 5.69 8.29
N THR A 128 2.13 4.44 8.03
CA THR A 128 3.50 3.93 8.10
C THR A 128 4.07 3.92 6.68
N LEU A 129 5.24 4.53 6.49
CA LEU A 129 5.98 4.46 5.24
C LEU A 129 7.02 3.33 5.34
N ASN A 130 7.03 2.42 4.36
CA ASN A 130 8.06 1.40 4.23
C ASN A 130 8.84 1.62 2.96
N ALA A 131 10.16 1.61 3.06
CA ALA A 131 11.07 1.69 1.92
C ALA A 131 11.86 0.38 1.81
N TYR A 132 11.92 -0.19 0.63
CA TYR A 132 12.61 -1.45 0.34
C TYR A 132 13.76 -1.20 -0.62
N THR A 133 14.94 -1.66 -0.25
CA THR A 133 16.19 -1.51 -1.00
C THR A 133 16.79 -2.88 -1.24
N ALA A 134 17.19 -3.20 -2.47
CA ALA A 134 17.71 -4.53 -2.80
C ALA A 134 19.11 -4.77 -2.20
N ILE A 135 19.35 -6.00 -1.77
CA ILE A 135 20.64 -6.50 -1.29
C ILE A 135 21.19 -7.46 -2.34
N TYR A 136 22.40 -7.18 -2.81
CA TYR A 136 23.07 -8.00 -3.83
C TYR A 136 24.24 -8.79 -3.24
N ASP A 137 24.45 -9.98 -3.77
CA ASP A 137 25.67 -10.75 -3.52
C ASP A 137 26.80 -10.34 -4.49
N ALA A 138 27.99 -10.94 -4.30
CA ALA A 138 29.15 -10.69 -5.17
C ALA A 138 28.97 -11.18 -6.61
N ALA A 139 27.97 -12.00 -6.90
CA ALA A 139 27.62 -12.47 -8.24
C ALA A 139 26.58 -11.57 -8.93
N GLY A 140 26.07 -10.53 -8.24
CA GLY A 140 25.06 -9.63 -8.77
C GLY A 140 23.63 -10.18 -8.68
N LEU A 141 23.39 -11.15 -7.80
CA LEU A 141 22.07 -11.69 -7.56
C LEU A 141 21.44 -11.03 -6.33
N ILE A 142 20.14 -10.73 -6.40
CA ILE A 142 19.39 -10.23 -5.26
C ILE A 142 19.24 -11.37 -4.24
N THR A 143 19.68 -11.14 -3.01
CA THR A 143 19.62 -12.10 -1.90
C THR A 143 18.56 -11.76 -0.87
N GLY A 144 17.94 -10.61 -0.99
CA GLY A 144 16.90 -10.11 -0.11
C GLY A 144 16.76 -8.60 -0.20
N TYR A 145 16.02 -8.03 0.73
CA TYR A 145 15.76 -6.58 0.75
C TYR A 145 15.91 -6.04 2.17
N GLU A 146 16.47 -4.85 2.28
CA GLU A 146 16.38 -4.06 3.49
C GLU A 146 15.05 -3.30 3.47
N LYS A 147 14.26 -3.47 4.53
CA LYS A 147 13.02 -2.75 4.78
C LYS A 147 13.25 -1.73 5.87
N ILE A 148 13.04 -0.44 5.59
CA ILE A 148 13.05 0.62 6.60
C ILE A 148 11.62 1.10 6.77
N SER A 149 11.08 0.97 7.99
CA SER A 149 9.73 1.38 8.35
C SER A 149 9.75 2.66 9.18
N TYR A 150 9.03 3.69 8.74
CA TYR A 150 8.88 4.97 9.43
C TYR A 150 7.44 5.07 9.95
N PRO A 151 7.24 5.06 11.27
CA PRO A 151 5.90 5.11 11.86
C PRO A 151 5.33 6.51 11.88
N ASN A 152 4.00 6.60 11.98
CA ASN A 152 3.24 7.82 12.20
C ASN A 152 3.65 8.96 11.26
N CYS A 153 3.73 8.65 9.96
CA CYS A 153 4.02 9.59 8.90
C CYS A 153 2.81 10.48 8.61
N GLN A 154 3.07 11.75 8.31
CA GLN A 154 2.11 12.71 7.77
C GLN A 154 2.73 13.47 6.63
N GLY A 155 2.00 13.62 5.54
CA GLY A 155 2.45 14.41 4.40
C GLY A 155 2.26 15.90 4.59
N THR A 156 2.92 16.67 3.75
CA THR A 156 2.67 18.09 3.55
C THR A 156 1.91 18.32 2.25
N PRO A 157 1.30 19.49 2.03
CA PRO A 157 0.68 19.82 0.76
C PRO A 157 1.63 19.63 -0.42
N VAL A 158 1.17 18.94 -1.46
CA VAL A 158 1.97 18.53 -2.61
C VAL A 158 2.10 19.69 -3.59
N ALA A 159 3.33 20.02 -3.98
CA ALA A 159 3.59 20.96 -5.05
C ALA A 159 3.37 20.29 -6.42
N LEU A 160 2.56 20.92 -7.27
CA LEU A 160 2.30 20.43 -8.62
C LEU A 160 3.06 21.29 -9.63
N SER A 161 3.97 20.67 -10.36
CA SER A 161 4.69 21.30 -11.47
C SER A 161 4.47 20.52 -12.76
N SER A 162 4.54 21.20 -13.88
CA SER A 162 4.52 20.58 -15.21
C SER A 162 5.44 21.37 -16.10
N GLU A 163 6.24 20.67 -16.90
CA GLU A 163 7.18 21.25 -17.85
C GLU A 163 6.92 20.67 -19.23
N ASP A 164 7.08 21.48 -20.27
CA ASP A 164 6.86 21.04 -21.65
C ASP A 164 7.95 20.03 -22.05
N GLY A 165 7.52 18.90 -22.64
CA GLY A 165 8.43 17.83 -23.07
C GLY A 165 8.95 16.92 -21.97
N ALA A 166 8.50 17.06 -20.71
CA ALA A 166 8.89 16.19 -19.59
C ALA A 166 7.68 15.53 -18.91
N PHE A 167 7.85 14.30 -18.44
CA PHE A 167 6.89 13.68 -17.54
C PHE A 167 6.94 14.36 -16.18
N ARG A 168 5.77 14.44 -15.51
CA ARG A 168 5.71 14.94 -14.14
C ARG A 168 6.35 13.93 -13.20
N ALA A 169 7.39 14.35 -12.48
CA ALA A 169 8.01 13.61 -11.39
C ALA A 169 7.75 14.37 -10.06
N PRO A 170 6.65 14.05 -9.35
CA PRO A 170 6.31 14.73 -8.12
C PRO A 170 7.29 14.40 -7.01
N GLU A 171 7.54 15.40 -6.16
CA GLU A 171 8.30 15.27 -4.92
C GLU A 171 7.33 15.41 -3.74
N TYR A 172 7.34 14.44 -2.86
CA TYR A 172 6.49 14.39 -1.68
C TYR A 172 7.32 14.57 -0.42
N THR A 173 6.96 15.56 0.40
CA THR A 173 7.58 15.75 1.72
C THR A 173 6.70 15.12 2.79
N ILE A 174 7.28 14.22 3.56
CA ILE A 174 6.63 13.41 4.58
C ILE A 174 7.36 13.58 5.90
N ASN A 175 6.65 13.86 6.98
CA ASN A 175 7.23 13.94 8.32
C ASN A 175 6.81 12.72 9.13
N SER A 176 7.78 11.95 9.61
CA SER A 176 7.57 10.87 10.56
C SER A 176 7.77 11.39 11.97
N SER A 177 6.74 11.29 12.80
CA SER A 177 6.76 11.72 14.21
C SER A 177 6.35 10.55 15.09
N PRO A 178 7.29 9.70 15.53
CA PRO A 178 6.98 8.53 16.33
C PRO A 178 6.28 8.93 17.64
N LYS A 179 5.39 8.10 18.12
CA LYS A 179 4.74 8.30 19.43
C LYS A 179 5.73 8.05 20.55
N THR A 180 5.42 8.55 21.73
CA THR A 180 6.25 8.28 22.94
C THR A 180 6.42 6.78 23.13
N GLY A 181 7.68 6.33 23.16
CA GLY A 181 8.02 4.92 23.29
C GLY A 181 8.15 4.14 21.97
N GLU A 182 7.86 4.75 20.84
CA GLU A 182 8.14 4.18 19.52
C GLU A 182 9.54 4.55 19.03
N ALA A 183 10.17 3.63 18.29
CA ALA A 183 11.41 3.94 17.59
C ALA A 183 11.12 4.90 16.41
N PRO A 184 12.04 5.86 16.11
CA PRO A 184 11.88 6.77 14.98
C PRO A 184 11.86 6.09 13.61
N TYR A 185 12.45 4.92 13.52
CA TYR A 185 12.38 3.99 12.39
C TYR A 185 12.81 2.59 12.85
N VAL A 186 12.47 1.59 12.05
CA VAL A 186 12.90 0.20 12.24
C VAL A 186 13.51 -0.30 10.94
N ILE A 187 14.73 -0.85 11.01
CA ILE A 187 15.37 -1.55 9.90
C ILE A 187 15.16 -3.05 10.10
N SER A 188 14.68 -3.71 9.10
CA SER A 188 14.52 -5.18 9.05
C SER A 188 14.97 -5.71 7.69
N TYR A 189 15.24 -7.00 7.61
CA TYR A 189 15.66 -7.66 6.39
C TYR A 189 14.61 -8.72 6.04
N VAL A 190 14.18 -8.71 4.78
CA VAL A 190 13.17 -9.62 4.25
C VAL A 190 13.69 -10.31 3.00
N ASP A 191 13.27 -11.55 2.79
CA ASP A 191 13.74 -12.33 1.64
C ASP A 191 13.05 -11.91 0.34
N GLU A 192 11.80 -11.40 0.44
CA GLU A 192 10.96 -11.03 -0.69
C GLU A 192 10.30 -9.66 -0.46
N LEU A 193 10.04 -8.93 -1.55
CA LEU A 193 9.20 -7.74 -1.50
C LEU A 193 7.77 -8.13 -1.14
N PRO A 194 6.97 -7.24 -0.54
CA PRO A 194 5.53 -7.44 -0.39
C PRO A 194 4.83 -7.32 -1.75
N THR A 195 5.28 -8.09 -2.73
CA THR A 195 4.59 -8.26 -4.00
C THR A 195 3.44 -9.18 -3.73
N GLY A 196 2.27 -8.62 -3.55
CA GLY A 196 1.09 -9.39 -3.41
C GLY A 196 0.87 -10.24 -4.64
N THR A 197 1.14 -11.53 -4.53
CA THR A 197 0.67 -12.51 -5.50
C THR A 197 -0.77 -12.86 -5.16
N LEU A 198 -1.61 -12.91 -6.18
CA LEU A 198 -2.98 -13.36 -6.02
C LEU A 198 -2.97 -14.76 -5.37
N GLY A 199 -3.51 -14.87 -4.17
CA GLY A 199 -3.63 -16.13 -3.47
C GLY A 199 -4.56 -17.07 -4.23
N THR A 200 -4.44 -18.39 -3.99
CA THR A 200 -5.24 -19.38 -4.67
C THR A 200 -6.44 -19.81 -3.83
N LEU A 201 -7.61 -19.86 -4.46
CA LEU A 201 -8.82 -20.52 -3.95
C LEU A 201 -9.07 -21.79 -4.74
N THR A 202 -9.35 -22.89 -4.05
CA THR A 202 -9.92 -24.09 -4.66
C THR A 202 -11.42 -23.91 -4.74
N VAL A 203 -11.96 -23.80 -5.96
CA VAL A 203 -13.39 -23.61 -6.23
C VAL A 203 -13.97 -24.88 -6.81
N GLN A 204 -15.04 -25.37 -6.23
CA GLN A 204 -15.78 -26.55 -6.73
C GLN A 204 -17.21 -26.17 -7.03
N SER A 205 -17.78 -26.73 -8.10
CA SER A 205 -19.16 -26.52 -8.54
C SER A 205 -19.85 -27.86 -8.59
N VAL A 206 -21.01 -27.93 -7.94
CA VAL A 206 -21.95 -29.08 -8.00
C VAL A 206 -23.35 -28.56 -8.29
N THR A 207 -24.29 -29.46 -8.63
CA THR A 207 -25.71 -29.10 -8.84
C THR A 207 -26.30 -28.39 -7.64
N GLY A 208 -26.95 -27.25 -7.87
CA GLY A 208 -27.66 -26.47 -6.86
C GLY A 208 -29.01 -27.01 -6.48
N THR A 209 -29.76 -26.23 -5.74
CA THR A 209 -31.07 -26.62 -5.18
C THR A 209 -32.19 -26.57 -6.23
N SER A 210 -32.21 -25.51 -7.06
CA SER A 210 -33.22 -25.28 -8.10
C SER A 210 -32.67 -25.50 -9.50
N SER A 211 -33.57 -25.72 -10.49
CA SER A 211 -33.15 -25.79 -11.91
C SER A 211 -32.42 -24.49 -12.33
N GLY A 212 -31.28 -24.63 -12.98
CA GLY A 212 -30.41 -23.53 -13.38
C GLY A 212 -29.40 -23.08 -12.31
N ASP A 213 -29.48 -23.62 -11.10
CA ASP A 213 -28.58 -23.23 -10.00
C ASP A 213 -27.41 -24.18 -9.84
N THR A 214 -26.28 -23.62 -9.44
CA THR A 214 -25.06 -24.32 -9.02
C THR A 214 -24.72 -23.97 -7.57
N LYS A 215 -24.25 -24.95 -6.83
CA LYS A 215 -23.71 -24.78 -5.49
C LYS A 215 -22.18 -24.73 -5.60
N ILE A 216 -21.62 -23.64 -5.06
CA ILE A 216 -20.18 -23.42 -5.06
C ILE A 216 -19.62 -23.63 -3.66
N THR A 217 -18.48 -24.31 -3.58
CA THR A 217 -17.66 -24.42 -2.37
C THR A 217 -16.28 -23.86 -2.63
N VAL A 218 -15.74 -23.14 -1.63
CA VAL A 218 -14.46 -22.47 -1.73
C VAL A 218 -13.56 -22.83 -0.56
N THR A 219 -12.30 -23.13 -0.83
CA THR A 219 -11.28 -23.46 0.17
C THR A 219 -9.96 -22.76 -0.19
N PRO A 220 -9.26 -22.12 0.77
CA PRO A 220 -9.67 -21.92 2.17
C PRO A 220 -10.86 -20.97 2.30
N ALA A 221 -11.45 -20.90 3.49
CA ALA A 221 -12.46 -19.88 3.80
C ALA A 221 -11.82 -18.47 3.74
N LYS A 222 -12.66 -17.47 3.47
CA LYS A 222 -12.21 -16.07 3.45
C LYS A 222 -11.59 -15.62 4.77
N GLY A 223 -10.61 -14.74 4.69
CA GLY A 223 -9.98 -14.13 5.87
C GLY A 223 -10.86 -13.01 6.45
N GLY A 224 -10.78 -12.82 7.74
CA GLY A 224 -11.27 -11.66 8.50
C GLY A 224 -12.51 -10.97 7.92
N ASP A 225 -12.34 -9.68 7.60
CA ASP A 225 -13.39 -8.80 7.08
C ASP A 225 -13.56 -8.85 5.55
N ASN A 226 -12.85 -9.77 4.86
CA ASN A 226 -12.93 -9.93 3.41
C ASN A 226 -14.31 -10.42 2.95
N SER A 227 -14.62 -10.15 1.70
CA SER A 227 -15.87 -10.55 1.04
C SER A 227 -15.61 -11.49 -0.13
N TYR A 228 -16.64 -12.19 -0.61
CA TYR A 228 -16.57 -12.92 -1.86
C TYR A 228 -17.37 -12.21 -2.95
N VAL A 229 -16.78 -12.18 -4.14
CA VAL A 229 -17.46 -11.80 -5.38
C VAL A 229 -17.24 -12.88 -6.43
N TYR A 230 -18.12 -12.97 -7.41
CA TYR A 230 -17.98 -13.93 -8.51
C TYR A 230 -18.32 -13.31 -9.86
N LYS A 231 -17.79 -13.92 -10.91
CA LYS A 231 -18.10 -13.60 -12.31
C LYS A 231 -18.24 -14.89 -13.11
N THR A 232 -19.27 -14.96 -13.97
CA THR A 232 -19.53 -16.12 -14.83
C THR A 232 -19.47 -15.74 -16.29
N GLY A 233 -19.09 -16.67 -17.16
CA GLY A 233 -19.06 -16.45 -18.60
C GLY A 233 -18.50 -17.64 -19.36
N ALA A 234 -18.57 -17.58 -20.70
CA ALA A 234 -17.98 -18.61 -21.56
C ALA A 234 -16.45 -18.67 -21.38
N SER A 235 -15.84 -17.50 -21.16
CA SER A 235 -14.41 -17.34 -20.83
C SER A 235 -14.30 -16.19 -19.82
N VAL A 236 -13.80 -16.48 -18.64
CA VAL A 236 -13.52 -15.49 -17.58
C VAL A 236 -12.11 -15.77 -17.05
N ASN A 237 -11.27 -14.75 -17.02
CA ASN A 237 -9.92 -14.85 -16.49
C ASN A 237 -9.90 -14.59 -14.97
N LEU A 238 -8.89 -15.12 -14.29
CA LEU A 238 -8.58 -14.71 -12.93
C LEU A 238 -8.14 -13.24 -12.93
N PRO A 239 -8.53 -12.43 -11.93
CA PRO A 239 -8.02 -11.07 -11.79
C PRO A 239 -6.53 -11.06 -11.47
N ALA A 240 -5.89 -9.92 -11.68
CA ALA A 240 -4.58 -9.66 -11.10
C ALA A 240 -4.70 -9.43 -9.59
N TYR A 241 -3.60 -9.58 -8.85
CA TYR A 241 -3.58 -9.19 -7.44
C TYR A 241 -3.88 -7.69 -7.31
N GLN A 242 -4.71 -7.32 -6.33
CA GLN A 242 -5.19 -5.94 -6.11
C GLN A 242 -6.02 -5.34 -7.25
N GLU A 243 -6.43 -6.13 -8.23
CA GLU A 243 -7.43 -5.70 -9.23
C GLU A 243 -8.77 -5.47 -8.56
N VAL A 244 -9.45 -4.37 -8.91
CA VAL A 244 -10.77 -4.04 -8.36
C VAL A 244 -11.83 -4.97 -8.93
N CYS A 245 -12.45 -5.77 -8.05
CA CYS A 245 -13.43 -6.79 -8.37
C CYS A 245 -14.77 -6.49 -7.70
N ASN A 246 -15.54 -5.57 -8.26
CA ASN A 246 -16.86 -5.17 -7.76
C ASN A 246 -17.92 -5.17 -8.87
N THR A 247 -19.10 -4.66 -8.58
CA THR A 247 -20.21 -4.60 -9.55
C THR A 247 -19.88 -3.75 -10.77
N GLY A 248 -19.07 -2.68 -10.62
CA GLY A 248 -18.62 -1.84 -11.72
C GLY A 248 -17.68 -2.54 -12.69
N SER A 249 -16.87 -3.47 -12.19
CA SER A 249 -15.98 -4.33 -13.00
C SER A 249 -16.66 -5.65 -13.45
N GLY A 250 -17.99 -5.77 -13.25
CA GLY A 250 -18.81 -6.88 -13.72
C GLY A 250 -18.78 -8.11 -12.83
N TYR A 251 -18.40 -7.96 -11.57
CA TYR A 251 -18.54 -9.01 -10.55
C TYR A 251 -19.87 -8.86 -9.81
N THR A 252 -20.33 -9.95 -9.20
CA THR A 252 -21.51 -10.00 -8.35
C THR A 252 -21.11 -10.40 -6.95
N GLU A 253 -21.63 -9.69 -5.94
CA GLU A 253 -21.43 -10.04 -4.54
C GLU A 253 -22.00 -11.42 -4.21
N TRP A 254 -21.31 -12.15 -3.34
CA TRP A 254 -21.75 -13.48 -2.91
C TRP A 254 -21.45 -13.71 -1.44
N ASN A 255 -22.43 -14.24 -0.73
CA ASN A 255 -22.30 -14.50 0.71
C ASN A 255 -21.48 -15.77 1.06
N GLY A 256 -20.97 -16.49 0.06
CA GLY A 256 -20.19 -17.71 0.25
C GLY A 256 -21.02 -18.98 0.46
N THR A 257 -22.34 -18.91 0.49
CA THR A 257 -23.21 -20.06 0.83
C THR A 257 -24.42 -20.25 -0.07
N SER A 258 -25.00 -19.18 -0.61
CA SER A 258 -26.16 -19.24 -1.49
C SER A 258 -25.80 -19.89 -2.83
N ASP A 259 -26.77 -20.61 -3.38
CA ASP A 259 -26.66 -21.13 -4.75
C ASP A 259 -26.56 -19.95 -5.74
N ILE A 260 -25.87 -20.18 -6.83
CA ILE A 260 -25.63 -19.19 -7.89
C ILE A 260 -26.33 -19.68 -9.17
N THR A 261 -27.14 -18.81 -9.77
CA THR A 261 -27.74 -19.10 -11.08
C THR A 261 -26.68 -18.95 -12.17
N ALA A 262 -26.34 -20.05 -12.85
CA ALA A 262 -25.33 -20.07 -13.90
C ALA A 262 -25.55 -21.27 -14.84
N THR A 263 -25.10 -21.12 -16.10
CA THR A 263 -25.29 -22.17 -17.12
C THR A 263 -24.19 -23.21 -17.05
N THR A 264 -24.54 -24.50 -17.05
CA THR A 264 -23.57 -25.61 -17.13
C THR A 264 -22.62 -25.43 -18.31
N GLY A 265 -21.32 -25.64 -18.05
CA GLY A 265 -20.25 -25.49 -19.03
C GLY A 265 -19.62 -24.09 -19.08
N GLN A 266 -20.25 -23.07 -18.53
CA GLN A 266 -19.58 -21.77 -18.32
C GLN A 266 -18.45 -21.87 -17.30
N LYS A 267 -17.56 -20.91 -17.33
CA LYS A 267 -16.58 -20.71 -16.26
C LYS A 267 -17.17 -19.82 -15.18
N ILE A 268 -16.81 -20.11 -13.93
CA ILE A 268 -17.04 -19.23 -12.79
C ILE A 268 -15.72 -18.95 -12.11
N VAL A 269 -15.43 -17.66 -11.91
CA VAL A 269 -14.32 -17.18 -11.08
C VAL A 269 -14.90 -16.69 -9.78
N VAL A 270 -14.37 -17.14 -8.65
CA VAL A 270 -14.68 -16.62 -7.32
C VAL A 270 -13.45 -15.91 -6.81
N VAL A 271 -13.63 -14.70 -6.32
CA VAL A 271 -12.58 -13.83 -5.80
C VAL A 271 -12.87 -13.48 -4.36
N GLU A 272 -11.90 -13.64 -3.50
CA GLU A 272 -11.88 -13.03 -2.18
C GLU A 272 -11.33 -11.62 -2.32
N VAL A 273 -12.11 -10.63 -1.91
CA VAL A 273 -11.73 -9.21 -1.96
C VAL A 273 -11.63 -8.62 -0.56
N ASP A 274 -10.74 -7.63 -0.42
CA ASP A 274 -10.59 -6.83 0.79
C ASP A 274 -11.73 -5.79 0.95
N SER A 275 -11.64 -4.93 1.95
CA SER A 275 -12.62 -3.87 2.22
C SER A 275 -12.68 -2.76 1.15
N ALA A 276 -11.71 -2.72 0.23
CA ALA A 276 -11.65 -1.82 -0.92
C ALA A 276 -11.99 -2.54 -2.25
N ASP A 277 -12.63 -3.71 -2.19
CA ASP A 277 -12.99 -4.56 -3.32
C ASP A 277 -11.79 -5.05 -4.16
N ARG A 278 -10.58 -5.10 -3.59
CA ARG A 278 -9.37 -5.53 -4.30
C ARG A 278 -9.13 -7.02 -4.13
N ALA A 279 -8.75 -7.69 -5.22
CA ALA A 279 -8.53 -9.13 -5.25
C ALA A 279 -7.33 -9.55 -4.40
N VAL A 280 -7.55 -10.39 -3.40
CA VAL A 280 -6.50 -10.99 -2.55
C VAL A 280 -6.30 -12.48 -2.83
N LYS A 281 -7.38 -13.20 -3.17
CA LYS A 281 -7.32 -14.59 -3.62
C LYS A 281 -8.37 -14.85 -4.68
N ALA A 282 -8.10 -15.75 -5.61
CA ALA A 282 -9.09 -16.16 -6.59
C ALA A 282 -8.95 -17.63 -6.98
N GLY A 283 -10.05 -18.16 -7.50
CA GLY A 283 -10.10 -19.50 -8.05
C GLY A 283 -11.15 -19.63 -9.14
N GLN A 284 -10.98 -20.60 -10.01
CA GLN A 284 -11.86 -20.81 -11.15
C GLN A 284 -12.28 -22.29 -11.26
N THR A 285 -13.52 -22.50 -11.68
CA THR A 285 -14.00 -23.84 -12.05
C THR A 285 -14.99 -23.77 -13.20
N THR A 286 -15.38 -24.93 -13.72
CA THR A 286 -16.48 -25.05 -14.69
C THR A 286 -17.79 -25.29 -13.96
N VAL A 287 -18.80 -24.54 -14.33
CA VAL A 287 -20.15 -24.63 -13.72
C VAL A 287 -20.81 -25.95 -14.03
N THR A 288 -21.39 -26.56 -13.00
CA THR A 288 -22.32 -27.69 -13.06
C THR A 288 -23.64 -27.27 -12.40
N SER A 289 -24.65 -26.89 -13.19
CA SER A 289 -25.95 -26.50 -12.68
C SER A 289 -26.95 -27.64 -12.74
N LYS A 290 -28.00 -27.54 -11.93
CA LYS A 290 -29.11 -28.50 -11.94
C LYS A 290 -29.95 -28.30 -13.22
N THR A 291 -30.21 -29.36 -13.92
CA THR A 291 -31.10 -29.41 -15.07
C THR A 291 -32.57 -29.39 -14.66
#